data_821849d216fbb987b29d3f4b4b3fb27e
#
_entry.id   821849d216fbb987b29d3f4b4b3fb27e
#
_cell.length_a   1.000
_cell.length_b   1.000
_cell.length_c   1.000
_cell.angle_alpha   90.00
_cell.angle_beta   90.00
_cell.angle_gamma   90.00
#
_symmetry.space_group_name_H-M   'P 1'
#
loop_
_entity.id
_entity.type
_entity.pdbx_description
1 polymer ?
#
loop_
_entity_poly.entity_id
_entity_poly.type
_entity_poly.pdbx_seq_one_letter_code
_entity_poly.pdbx_strand_id
1 'polypeptide(L)'
;MNRSDNILSRIRMFVTDADGTLMGRRPEYEQYRVFRDRINSLRRDHGALWVVCTGRSLRGYKDIFRPMNMFGITPDYVIARHAYIYEVRSWGFLPHWIWNLRLLWLHWKDDLALRRALPRIRRAVLSHNPFAKVVCSNGHRLFFHFEDEGAARVAAEILRAEVRTHRYLQLFESPDGLDVRVIPFTKGLAVTELAAHLGVSTAEILVVGDGHNDISMMEMTPPCFTACPSNAATEVMEAVSRTHGHIASEPHLGGVIEVLSAYESGRINDQLPADWISHDGALSPPRGERGVGKGLSTAFLLLAIAYTTLVVVGTFCKFPGRRMIMKPYVKSVEMISHMMGR
;
A
#
# COMPACT_ATOMS: atom_id res chain seq x y z
N MET A 1 -29.42 22.66 -0.40
CA MET A 1 -28.81 21.34 -0.43
C MET A 1 -29.26 20.59 0.81
N ASN A 2 -29.96 19.51 0.65
CA ASN A 2 -30.39 18.68 1.79
C ASN A 2 -29.16 18.04 2.45
N ARG A 3 -29.07 18.08 3.80
CA ARG A 3 -27.99 17.43 4.56
C ARG A 3 -27.86 15.92 4.30
N SER A 4 -28.88 15.32 3.65
CA SER A 4 -28.92 13.88 3.33
C SER A 4 -28.01 13.46 2.16
N ASP A 5 -27.55 14.40 1.35
CA ASP A 5 -26.81 14.08 0.12
C ASP A 5 -25.28 14.19 0.28
N ASN A 6 -24.81 14.79 1.38
CA ASN A 6 -23.37 14.91 1.66
C ASN A 6 -22.81 13.61 2.26
N ILE A 7 -22.27 12.75 1.40
CA ILE A 7 -21.67 11.47 1.82
C ILE A 7 -20.40 11.69 2.64
N LEU A 8 -19.67 12.79 2.42
CA LEU A 8 -18.45 13.10 3.20
C LEU A 8 -18.72 13.21 4.70
N SER A 9 -19.95 13.59 5.10
CA SER A 9 -20.33 13.65 6.51
C SER A 9 -20.26 12.29 7.24
N ARG A 10 -20.28 11.19 6.49
CA ARG A 10 -20.17 9.82 6.98
C ARG A 10 -18.72 9.31 6.98
N ILE A 11 -17.81 10.01 6.30
CA ILE A 11 -16.42 9.59 6.17
C ILE A 11 -15.64 9.99 7.41
N ARG A 12 -15.04 9.01 8.07
CA ARG A 12 -14.17 9.14 9.23
C ARG A 12 -12.70 8.94 8.87
N MET A 13 -12.44 8.27 7.76
CA MET A 13 -11.08 8.06 7.26
C MET A 13 -11.05 8.18 5.74
N PHE A 14 -10.20 9.07 5.23
CA PHE A 14 -9.91 9.26 3.82
C PHE A 14 -8.55 8.67 3.51
N VAL A 15 -8.47 7.70 2.61
CA VAL A 15 -7.24 6.97 2.27
C VAL A 15 -6.90 7.20 0.81
N THR A 16 -5.68 7.63 0.54
CA THR A 16 -5.19 7.84 -0.82
C THR A 16 -3.91 7.07 -1.06
N ASP A 17 -3.69 6.57 -2.29
CA ASP A 17 -2.34 6.25 -2.73
C ASP A 17 -1.54 7.54 -2.94
N ALA A 18 -0.24 7.42 -3.17
CA ALA A 18 0.66 8.54 -3.43
C ALA A 18 1.00 8.67 -4.92
N ASP A 19 1.65 7.64 -5.48
CA ASP A 19 2.18 7.65 -6.84
C ASP A 19 1.06 7.40 -7.86
N GLY A 20 0.88 8.30 -8.81
CA GLY A 20 -0.20 8.17 -9.80
C GLY A 20 -1.55 8.70 -9.30
N THR A 21 -1.80 8.73 -7.99
CA THR A 21 -3.03 9.24 -7.38
C THR A 21 -2.90 10.69 -6.93
N LEU A 22 -1.98 10.99 -6.00
CA LEU A 22 -1.72 12.35 -5.54
C LEU A 22 -0.60 13.03 -6.32
N MET A 23 0.35 12.23 -6.82
CA MET A 23 1.57 12.70 -7.49
C MET A 23 1.54 12.33 -8.96
N GLY A 24 1.45 13.33 -9.83
CA GLY A 24 1.63 13.21 -11.27
C GLY A 24 3.10 13.44 -11.69
N ARG A 25 3.33 13.35 -13.00
CA ARG A 25 4.65 13.64 -13.59
C ARG A 25 5.08 15.10 -13.46
N ARG A 26 4.13 16.03 -13.32
CA ARG A 26 4.37 17.47 -13.18
C ARG A 26 3.68 17.96 -11.91
N PRO A 27 4.35 18.76 -11.07
CA PRO A 27 3.72 19.35 -9.90
C PRO A 27 2.64 20.35 -10.30
N GLU A 28 1.46 20.20 -9.74
CA GLU A 28 0.30 21.09 -9.97
C GLU A 28 0.10 21.95 -8.71
N TYR A 29 0.98 22.93 -8.54
CA TYR A 29 1.08 23.72 -7.30
C TYR A 29 -0.23 24.45 -6.92
N GLU A 30 -1.03 24.89 -7.90
CA GLU A 30 -2.32 25.52 -7.61
C GLU A 30 -3.31 24.52 -7.00
N GLN A 31 -3.32 23.30 -7.48
CA GLN A 31 -4.17 22.23 -6.94
C GLN A 31 -3.79 21.87 -5.50
N TYR A 32 -2.52 22.04 -5.08
CA TYR A 32 -2.13 21.81 -3.70
C TYR A 32 -2.86 22.70 -2.70
N ARG A 33 -3.11 23.98 -3.04
CA ARG A 33 -3.87 24.90 -2.18
C ARG A 33 -5.31 24.42 -2.02
N VAL A 34 -5.95 24.08 -3.14
CA VAL A 34 -7.33 23.58 -3.14
C VAL A 34 -7.42 22.29 -2.33
N PHE A 35 -6.52 21.35 -2.57
CA PHE A 35 -6.49 20.08 -1.84
C PHE A 35 -6.28 20.28 -0.33
N ARG A 36 -5.33 21.13 0.07
CA ARG A 36 -5.10 21.49 1.47
C ARG A 36 -6.39 21.97 2.14
N ASP A 37 -7.09 22.89 1.49
CA ASP A 37 -8.29 23.50 2.05
C ASP A 37 -9.42 22.44 2.16
N ARG A 38 -9.54 21.53 1.19
CA ARG A 38 -10.46 20.37 1.26
C ARG A 38 -10.12 19.41 2.41
N ILE A 39 -8.87 19.05 2.58
CA ILE A 39 -8.43 18.18 3.69
C ILE A 39 -8.69 18.86 5.05
N ASN A 40 -8.41 20.16 5.16
CA ASN A 40 -8.66 20.91 6.37
C ASN A 40 -10.18 21.00 6.67
N SER A 41 -11.03 21.14 5.67
CA SER A 41 -12.49 21.08 5.85
C SER A 41 -12.95 19.70 6.30
N LEU A 42 -12.45 18.63 5.68
CA LEU A 42 -12.74 17.24 6.09
C LEU A 42 -12.42 17.02 7.59
N ARG A 43 -11.27 17.48 8.04
CA ARG A 43 -10.85 17.37 9.43
C ARG A 43 -11.74 18.18 10.37
N ARG A 44 -11.97 19.47 10.01
CA ARG A 44 -12.71 20.39 10.86
C ARG A 44 -14.20 20.04 10.94
N ASP A 45 -14.80 19.76 9.78
CA ASP A 45 -16.25 19.67 9.65
C ASP A 45 -16.78 18.25 9.93
N HIS A 46 -15.93 17.23 9.69
CA HIS A 46 -16.32 15.81 9.85
C HIS A 46 -15.42 15.02 10.81
N GLY A 47 -14.31 15.61 11.29
CA GLY A 47 -13.34 14.92 12.14
C GLY A 47 -12.66 13.75 11.43
N ALA A 48 -12.64 13.76 10.10
CA ALA A 48 -12.04 12.68 9.30
C ALA A 48 -10.53 12.76 9.34
N LEU A 49 -9.88 11.59 9.37
CA LEU A 49 -8.43 11.44 9.29
C LEU A 49 -8.02 11.20 7.83
N TRP A 50 -6.92 11.80 7.40
CA TRP A 50 -6.34 11.52 6.10
C TRP A 50 -5.14 10.59 6.21
N VAL A 51 -5.15 9.50 5.45
CA VAL A 51 -4.13 8.44 5.42
C VAL A 51 -3.54 8.35 4.02
N VAL A 52 -2.21 8.34 3.91
CA VAL A 52 -1.52 8.03 2.65
C VAL A 52 -0.98 6.61 2.71
N CYS A 53 -1.42 5.75 1.78
CA CYS A 53 -1.04 4.36 1.69
C CYS A 53 -0.18 4.12 0.43
N THR A 54 1.14 3.98 0.58
CA THR A 54 2.10 3.91 -0.53
C THR A 54 2.97 2.66 -0.52
N GLY A 55 3.37 2.21 -1.72
CA GLY A 55 4.39 1.16 -1.88
C GLY A 55 5.81 1.62 -1.52
N ARG A 56 6.02 2.92 -1.42
CA ARG A 56 7.34 3.47 -1.09
C ARG A 56 7.73 3.21 0.35
N SER A 57 9.04 3.13 0.58
CA SER A 57 9.56 3.20 1.95
C SER A 57 9.24 4.56 2.58
N LEU A 58 9.26 4.65 3.90
CA LEU A 58 9.05 5.92 4.62
C LEU A 58 10.02 7.03 4.15
N ARG A 59 11.26 6.68 3.79
CA ARG A 59 12.21 7.62 3.19
C ARG A 59 11.73 8.08 1.81
N GLY A 60 11.38 7.14 0.93
CA GLY A 60 10.87 7.46 -0.41
C GLY A 60 9.58 8.28 -0.37
N TYR A 61 8.68 8.00 0.60
CA TYR A 61 7.53 8.85 0.87
C TYR A 61 7.95 10.29 1.20
N LYS A 62 8.87 10.49 2.15
CA LYS A 62 9.35 11.84 2.53
C LYS A 62 9.91 12.61 1.34
N ASP A 63 10.62 11.91 0.45
CA ASP A 63 11.24 12.54 -0.72
C ASP A 63 10.17 13.05 -1.70
N ILE A 64 9.16 12.24 -2.02
CA ILE A 64 8.10 12.64 -2.97
C ILE A 64 7.09 13.61 -2.37
N PHE A 65 6.82 13.54 -1.06
CA PHE A 65 5.85 14.41 -0.37
C PHE A 65 6.40 15.79 -0.01
N ARG A 66 7.68 16.02 -0.23
CA ARG A 66 8.33 17.31 0.07
C ARG A 66 7.59 18.51 -0.54
N PRO A 67 7.14 18.49 -1.82
CA PRO A 67 6.38 19.61 -2.37
C PRO A 67 5.07 19.87 -1.60
N MET A 68 4.27 18.85 -1.30
CA MET A 68 3.04 18.99 -0.52
C MET A 68 3.29 19.55 0.87
N ASN A 69 4.34 19.07 1.56
CA ASN A 69 4.70 19.54 2.88
C ASN A 69 5.06 21.04 2.89
N MET A 70 5.62 21.58 1.80
CA MET A 70 5.90 23.02 1.65
C MET A 70 4.60 23.86 1.61
N PHE A 71 3.48 23.26 1.19
CA PHE A 71 2.15 23.87 1.22
C PHE A 71 1.39 23.60 2.52
N GLY A 72 2.03 23.01 3.53
CA GLY A 72 1.40 22.64 4.80
C GLY A 72 0.43 21.45 4.70
N ILE A 73 0.58 20.63 3.66
CA ILE A 73 -0.27 19.45 3.43
C ILE A 73 0.43 18.24 4.04
N THR A 74 -0.10 17.74 5.15
CA THR A 74 0.44 16.59 5.88
C THR A 74 -0.68 15.61 6.22
N PRO A 75 -0.54 14.30 5.94
CA PRO A 75 -1.52 13.31 6.38
C PRO A 75 -1.42 13.07 7.89
N ASP A 76 -2.45 12.46 8.46
CA ASP A 76 -2.47 12.05 9.86
C ASP A 76 -1.72 10.72 10.05
N TYR A 77 -1.80 9.85 9.05
CA TYR A 77 -1.11 8.56 9.01
C TYR A 77 -0.46 8.29 7.65
N VAL A 78 0.63 7.53 7.67
CA VAL A 78 1.29 7.00 6.48
C VAL A 78 1.41 5.48 6.62
N ILE A 79 0.92 4.75 5.62
CA ILE A 79 1.14 3.33 5.46
C ILE A 79 2.22 3.16 4.38
N ALA A 80 3.44 2.85 4.80
CA ALA A 80 4.60 2.68 3.92
C ALA A 80 4.80 1.21 3.54
N ARG A 81 5.37 0.95 2.34
CA ARG A 81 5.61 -0.40 1.80
C ARG A 81 4.36 -1.27 1.81
N HIS A 82 3.19 -0.68 1.55
CA HIS A 82 1.86 -1.31 1.57
C HIS A 82 1.39 -1.82 2.93
N ALA A 83 2.20 -1.74 3.99
CA ALA A 83 1.92 -2.47 5.23
C ALA A 83 2.31 -1.76 6.53
N TYR A 84 3.41 -1.02 6.56
CA TYR A 84 3.93 -0.42 7.80
C TYR A 84 3.23 0.88 8.14
N ILE A 85 2.55 0.93 9.28
CA ILE A 85 1.73 2.05 9.73
C ILE A 85 2.55 3.00 10.59
N TYR A 86 2.46 4.29 10.28
CA TYR A 86 3.10 5.37 11.02
C TYR A 86 2.10 6.52 11.25
N GLU A 87 1.99 6.99 12.47
CA GLU A 87 1.30 8.23 12.78
C GLU A 87 2.23 9.42 12.49
N VAL A 88 1.69 10.45 11.86
CA VAL A 88 2.46 11.67 11.55
C VAL A 88 2.32 12.66 12.69
N ARG A 89 3.43 13.04 13.28
CA ARG A 89 3.53 14.01 14.37
C ARG A 89 4.40 15.18 13.97
N SER A 90 4.27 16.33 14.64
CA SER A 90 5.07 17.52 14.36
C SER A 90 6.58 17.28 14.47
N TRP A 91 6.99 16.32 15.30
CA TRP A 91 8.39 15.93 15.49
C TRP A 91 8.85 14.74 14.63
N GLY A 92 7.93 14.09 13.90
CA GLY A 92 8.31 12.97 13.03
C GLY A 92 7.22 11.91 12.88
N PHE A 93 7.62 10.66 12.74
CA PHE A 93 6.76 9.52 12.45
C PHE A 93 6.78 8.53 13.62
N LEU A 94 5.63 8.35 14.26
CA LEU A 94 5.45 7.37 15.33
C LEU A 94 4.95 6.04 14.75
N PRO A 95 5.72 4.96 14.82
CA PRO A 95 5.29 3.67 14.28
C PRO A 95 4.16 3.06 15.13
N HIS A 96 3.22 2.41 14.46
CA HIS A 96 2.24 1.53 15.12
C HIS A 96 2.95 0.25 15.59
N TRP A 97 3.44 0.26 16.81
CA TRP A 97 4.43 -0.72 17.29
C TRP A 97 3.95 -2.16 17.22
N ILE A 98 2.75 -2.45 17.73
CA ILE A 98 2.22 -3.83 17.80
C ILE A 98 2.09 -4.39 16.38
N TRP A 99 1.49 -3.65 15.46
CA TRP A 99 1.32 -4.07 14.09
C TRP A 99 2.66 -4.20 13.35
N ASN A 100 3.51 -3.19 13.41
CA ASN A 100 4.77 -3.19 12.69
C ASN A 100 5.73 -4.28 13.20
N LEU A 101 5.74 -4.58 14.49
CA LEU A 101 6.50 -5.72 15.04
C LEU A 101 5.92 -7.06 14.59
N ARG A 102 4.58 -7.18 14.56
CA ARG A 102 3.91 -8.37 14.02
C ARG A 102 4.28 -8.62 12.56
N LEU A 103 4.34 -7.55 11.75
CA LEU A 103 4.81 -7.64 10.37
C LEU A 103 6.25 -8.14 10.28
N LEU A 104 7.16 -7.59 11.09
CA LEU A 104 8.56 -8.02 11.13
C LEU A 104 8.69 -9.50 11.49
N TRP A 105 7.90 -9.98 12.48
CA TRP A 105 7.89 -11.40 12.86
C TRP A 105 7.37 -12.32 11.76
N LEU A 106 6.28 -11.92 11.10
CA LEU A 106 5.70 -12.66 9.97
C LEU A 106 6.68 -12.67 8.79
N HIS A 107 7.29 -11.53 8.46
CA HIS A 107 8.34 -11.48 7.46
C HIS A 107 9.49 -12.45 7.77
N TRP A 108 9.93 -12.50 9.01
CA TRP A 108 11.02 -13.42 9.39
C TRP A 108 10.60 -14.88 9.25
N LYS A 109 9.41 -15.26 9.72
CA LYS A 109 8.90 -16.63 9.64
C LYS A 109 8.70 -17.08 8.19
N ASP A 110 8.18 -16.20 7.35
CA ASP A 110 7.84 -16.49 5.96
C ASP A 110 9.04 -16.33 5.03
N ASP A 111 10.01 -15.46 5.37
CA ASP A 111 11.26 -15.30 4.63
C ASP A 111 12.01 -16.62 4.51
N LEU A 112 12.00 -17.46 5.56
CA LEU A 112 12.63 -18.78 5.52
C LEU A 112 11.92 -19.73 4.52
N ALA A 113 10.60 -19.72 4.47
CA ALA A 113 9.83 -20.51 3.50
C ALA A 113 10.04 -20.01 2.07
N LEU A 114 10.07 -18.70 1.89
CA LEU A 114 10.26 -18.04 0.61
C LEU A 114 11.67 -18.17 0.06
N ARG A 115 12.71 -18.10 0.92
CA ARG A 115 14.10 -18.40 0.54
C ARG A 115 14.25 -19.79 -0.08
N ARG A 116 13.37 -20.72 0.26
CA ARG A 116 13.33 -22.06 -0.32
C ARG A 116 12.47 -22.10 -1.60
N ALA A 117 11.40 -21.35 -1.65
CA ALA A 117 10.45 -21.32 -2.77
C ALA A 117 11.01 -20.57 -3.99
N LEU A 118 11.57 -19.38 -3.81
CA LEU A 118 12.06 -18.56 -4.91
C LEU A 118 13.13 -19.23 -5.79
N PRO A 119 14.14 -19.95 -5.25
CA PRO A 119 15.09 -20.71 -6.07
C PRO A 119 14.44 -21.88 -6.83
N ARG A 120 13.38 -22.48 -6.26
CA ARG A 120 12.60 -23.54 -6.93
C ARG A 120 11.82 -22.96 -8.10
N ILE A 121 11.09 -21.86 -7.88
CA ILE A 121 10.32 -21.12 -8.88
C ILE A 121 11.25 -20.68 -10.03
N ARG A 122 12.41 -20.10 -9.70
CA ARG A 122 13.41 -19.72 -10.69
C ARG A 122 13.86 -20.91 -11.54
N ARG A 123 14.13 -22.05 -10.92
CA ARG A 123 14.54 -23.28 -11.65
C ARG A 123 13.41 -23.79 -12.54
N ALA A 124 12.17 -23.79 -12.07
CA ALA A 124 11.02 -24.22 -12.84
C ALA A 124 10.84 -23.38 -14.11
N VAL A 125 10.95 -22.05 -14.01
CA VAL A 125 10.87 -21.17 -15.18
C VAL A 125 12.04 -21.41 -16.14
N LEU A 126 13.26 -21.45 -15.65
CA LEU A 126 14.45 -21.62 -16.48
C LEU A 126 14.57 -23.01 -17.11
N SER A 127 14.00 -24.07 -16.53
CA SER A 127 13.97 -25.39 -17.14
C SER A 127 13.05 -25.47 -18.36
N HIS A 128 12.00 -24.67 -18.41
CA HIS A 128 11.08 -24.58 -19.54
C HIS A 128 11.50 -23.49 -20.55
N ASN A 129 12.18 -22.46 -20.06
CA ASN A 129 12.69 -21.37 -20.89
C ASN A 129 14.11 -20.95 -20.47
N PRO A 130 15.16 -21.65 -20.99
CA PRO A 130 16.54 -21.35 -20.64
C PRO A 130 17.04 -19.96 -21.03
N PHE A 131 16.35 -19.31 -21.98
CA PHE A 131 16.70 -17.97 -22.49
C PHE A 131 16.05 -16.83 -21.73
N ALA A 132 15.18 -17.12 -20.74
CA ALA A 132 14.59 -16.10 -19.88
C ALA A 132 15.67 -15.33 -19.12
N LYS A 133 15.70 -14.00 -19.25
CA LYS A 133 16.64 -13.16 -18.51
C LYS A 133 16.12 -12.89 -17.10
N VAL A 134 16.85 -13.34 -16.09
CA VAL A 134 16.56 -13.00 -14.70
C VAL A 134 17.17 -11.63 -14.39
N VAL A 135 16.33 -10.59 -14.42
CA VAL A 135 16.75 -9.19 -14.21
C VAL A 135 16.95 -8.87 -12.72
N CYS A 136 16.10 -9.46 -11.87
CA CYS A 136 16.20 -9.29 -10.43
C CYS A 136 15.96 -10.62 -9.74
N SER A 137 16.85 -11.00 -8.81
CA SER A 137 16.70 -12.17 -7.96
C SER A 137 17.26 -11.85 -6.60
N ASN A 138 16.35 -11.56 -5.64
CA ASN A 138 16.70 -11.36 -4.25
C ASN A 138 15.70 -12.12 -3.37
N GLY A 139 15.84 -12.08 -2.04
CA GLY A 139 14.98 -12.80 -1.12
C GLY A 139 13.48 -12.44 -1.18
N HIS A 140 13.11 -11.38 -1.91
CA HIS A 140 11.73 -10.85 -1.92
C HIS A 140 11.18 -10.60 -3.32
N ARG A 141 11.99 -10.81 -4.37
CA ARG A 141 11.59 -10.51 -5.75
C ARG A 141 12.32 -11.39 -6.74
N LEU A 142 11.58 -11.89 -7.73
CA LEU A 142 12.10 -12.48 -8.95
C LEU A 142 11.47 -11.75 -10.14
N PHE A 143 12.28 -11.14 -10.97
CA PHE A 143 11.83 -10.50 -12.20
C PHE A 143 12.45 -11.18 -13.40
N PHE A 144 11.59 -11.67 -14.31
CA PHE A 144 11.95 -12.32 -15.56
C PHE A 144 11.58 -11.41 -16.73
N HIS A 145 12.51 -11.19 -17.62
CA HIS A 145 12.27 -10.58 -18.92
C HIS A 145 12.32 -11.65 -20.02
N PHE A 146 11.38 -11.57 -20.96
CA PHE A 146 11.26 -12.49 -22.08
C PHE A 146 11.32 -11.70 -23.38
N GLU A 147 12.05 -12.21 -24.37
CA GLU A 147 12.11 -11.63 -25.72
C GLU A 147 10.96 -12.17 -26.61
N ASP A 148 10.38 -13.32 -26.24
CA ASP A 148 9.28 -13.97 -26.94
C ASP A 148 8.02 -14.02 -26.07
N GLU A 149 6.90 -13.52 -26.63
CA GLU A 149 5.61 -13.50 -25.93
C GLU A 149 5.05 -14.91 -25.64
N GLY A 150 5.31 -15.88 -26.52
CA GLY A 150 4.89 -17.26 -26.33
C GLY A 150 5.57 -17.88 -25.12
N ALA A 151 6.89 -17.65 -25.00
CA ALA A 151 7.67 -18.06 -23.86
C ALA A 151 7.23 -17.37 -22.54
N ALA A 152 6.90 -16.07 -22.61
CA ALA A 152 6.36 -15.33 -21.47
C ALA A 152 5.03 -15.92 -21.01
N ARG A 153 4.14 -16.29 -21.94
CA ARG A 153 2.84 -16.89 -21.64
C ARG A 153 2.95 -18.23 -20.93
N VAL A 154 3.82 -19.12 -21.42
CA VAL A 154 4.10 -20.42 -20.77
C VAL A 154 4.69 -20.21 -19.38
N ALA A 155 5.63 -19.28 -19.23
CA ALA A 155 6.21 -18.95 -17.94
C ALA A 155 5.19 -18.36 -16.97
N ALA A 156 4.24 -17.54 -17.46
CA ALA A 156 3.16 -16.99 -16.65
C ALA A 156 2.25 -18.10 -16.07
N GLU A 157 1.92 -19.13 -16.84
CA GLU A 157 1.14 -20.27 -16.36
C GLU A 157 1.86 -21.03 -15.24
N ILE A 158 3.15 -21.30 -15.43
CA ILE A 158 3.98 -21.95 -14.40
C ILE A 158 4.02 -21.08 -13.13
N LEU A 159 4.25 -19.79 -13.30
CA LEU A 159 4.31 -18.86 -12.17
C LEU A 159 2.97 -18.72 -11.45
N ARG A 160 1.86 -18.66 -12.17
CA ARG A 160 0.52 -18.64 -11.58
C ARG A 160 0.25 -19.90 -10.75
N ALA A 161 0.65 -21.08 -11.25
CA ALA A 161 0.50 -22.34 -10.52
C ALA A 161 1.33 -22.33 -9.23
N GLU A 162 2.59 -21.93 -9.30
CA GLU A 162 3.49 -21.90 -8.15
C GLU A 162 3.06 -20.83 -7.12
N VAL A 163 2.70 -19.62 -7.56
CA VAL A 163 2.27 -18.53 -6.69
C VAL A 163 1.01 -18.90 -5.91
N ARG A 164 0.07 -19.65 -6.52
CA ARG A 164 -1.14 -20.15 -5.83
C ARG A 164 -0.84 -21.06 -4.63
N THR A 165 0.29 -21.73 -4.63
CA THR A 165 0.70 -22.59 -3.50
C THR A 165 1.29 -21.80 -2.32
N HIS A 166 1.65 -20.53 -2.54
CA HIS A 166 2.31 -19.68 -1.56
C HIS A 166 1.46 -18.46 -1.23
N ARG A 167 0.97 -18.37 0.00
CA ARG A 167 0.05 -17.31 0.50
C ARG A 167 0.55 -15.88 0.27
N TYR A 168 1.87 -15.68 0.22
CA TYR A 168 2.50 -14.36 0.21
C TYR A 168 3.23 -14.03 -1.10
N LEU A 169 3.12 -14.88 -2.11
CA LEU A 169 3.64 -14.59 -3.43
C LEU A 169 2.55 -14.01 -4.30
N GLN A 170 2.88 -12.95 -5.01
CA GLN A 170 2.04 -12.37 -6.06
C GLN A 170 2.83 -12.28 -7.36
N LEU A 171 2.16 -12.57 -8.45
CA LEU A 171 2.65 -12.41 -9.80
C LEU A 171 2.09 -11.13 -10.38
N PHE A 172 2.98 -10.28 -10.87
CA PHE A 172 2.65 -9.09 -11.66
C PHE A 172 3.10 -9.33 -13.08
N GLU A 173 2.16 -9.24 -14.00
CA GLU A 173 2.40 -9.35 -15.43
C GLU A 173 2.45 -7.94 -16.02
N SER A 174 3.47 -7.64 -16.80
CA SER A 174 3.66 -6.36 -17.46
C SER A 174 4.27 -6.55 -18.85
N PRO A 175 4.19 -5.57 -19.75
CA PRO A 175 4.89 -5.62 -21.03
C PRO A 175 6.40 -5.86 -20.91
N ASP A 176 6.99 -5.43 -19.77
CA ASP A 176 8.43 -5.59 -19.51
C ASP A 176 8.80 -6.99 -18.99
N GLY A 177 7.82 -7.81 -18.58
CA GLY A 177 8.06 -9.16 -18.09
C GLY A 177 7.18 -9.60 -16.91
N LEU A 178 7.60 -10.69 -16.27
CA LEU A 178 6.90 -11.33 -15.17
C LEU A 178 7.62 -11.08 -13.85
N ASP A 179 6.94 -10.48 -12.91
CA ASP A 179 7.49 -10.06 -11.61
C ASP A 179 6.82 -10.82 -10.46
N VAL A 180 7.54 -11.75 -9.87
CA VAL A 180 7.09 -12.46 -8.65
C VAL A 180 7.61 -11.73 -7.44
N ARG A 181 6.70 -11.21 -6.64
CA ARG A 181 7.03 -10.47 -5.41
C ARG A 181 6.48 -11.18 -4.19
N VAL A 182 7.23 -11.04 -3.11
CA VAL A 182 6.74 -11.36 -1.77
C VAL A 182 5.95 -10.16 -1.27
N ILE A 183 4.63 -10.31 -1.22
CA ILE A 183 3.74 -9.31 -0.65
C ILE A 183 2.93 -9.99 0.44
N PRO A 184 3.48 -10.04 1.67
CA PRO A 184 2.78 -10.70 2.78
C PRO A 184 1.53 -9.93 3.20
N PHE A 185 1.41 -8.66 2.81
CA PHE A 185 0.34 -7.78 3.21
C PHE A 185 -0.10 -6.87 2.07
N THR A 186 -1.41 -6.76 1.92
CA THR A 186 -2.04 -5.85 0.97
C THR A 186 -2.27 -4.48 1.62
N LYS A 187 -2.44 -3.44 0.79
CA LYS A 187 -2.84 -2.11 1.28
C LYS A 187 -4.17 -2.19 2.04
N GLY A 188 -5.12 -2.98 1.56
CA GLY A 188 -6.43 -3.16 2.20
C GLY A 188 -6.32 -3.72 3.61
N LEU A 189 -5.47 -4.73 3.84
CA LEU A 189 -5.25 -5.29 5.17
C LEU A 189 -4.66 -4.25 6.14
N ALA A 190 -3.68 -3.46 5.69
CA ALA A 190 -3.08 -2.43 6.52
C ALA A 190 -4.07 -1.28 6.84
N VAL A 191 -4.91 -0.90 5.89
CA VAL A 191 -5.99 0.09 6.10
C VAL A 191 -7.02 -0.45 7.08
N THR A 192 -7.45 -1.72 6.94
CA THR A 192 -8.40 -2.37 7.87
C THR A 192 -7.83 -2.45 9.29
N GLU A 193 -6.54 -2.76 9.43
CA GLU A 193 -5.88 -2.78 10.75
C GLU A 193 -5.84 -1.39 11.39
N LEU A 194 -5.49 -0.36 10.60
CA LEU A 194 -5.49 1.01 11.08
C LEU A 194 -6.91 1.45 11.48
N ALA A 195 -7.90 1.14 10.65
CA ALA A 195 -9.31 1.44 10.93
C ALA A 195 -9.78 0.80 12.25
N ALA A 196 -9.48 -0.49 12.43
CA ALA A 196 -9.80 -1.22 13.67
C ALA A 196 -9.11 -0.59 14.89
N HIS A 197 -7.85 -0.17 14.76
CA HIS A 197 -7.11 0.53 15.83
C HIS A 197 -7.76 1.87 16.20
N LEU A 198 -8.28 2.58 15.21
CA LEU A 198 -8.93 3.89 15.39
C LEU A 198 -10.42 3.79 15.74
N GLY A 199 -11.00 2.59 15.77
CA GLY A 199 -12.42 2.39 15.98
C GLY A 199 -13.30 2.90 14.83
N VAL A 200 -12.76 2.92 13.60
CA VAL A 200 -13.44 3.34 12.37
C VAL A 200 -13.94 2.10 11.62
N SER A 201 -15.21 2.09 11.21
CA SER A 201 -15.74 1.05 10.35
C SER A 201 -15.22 1.23 8.91
N THR A 202 -14.99 0.13 8.18
CA THR A 202 -14.64 0.23 6.74
C THR A 202 -15.74 0.93 5.93
N ALA A 203 -17.01 0.85 6.34
CA ALA A 203 -18.11 1.60 5.75
C ALA A 203 -18.05 3.13 5.95
N GLU A 204 -17.12 3.62 6.75
CA GLU A 204 -16.84 5.04 7.00
C GLU A 204 -15.51 5.47 6.35
N ILE A 205 -14.97 4.66 5.44
CA ILE A 205 -13.72 4.93 4.75
C ILE A 205 -13.99 5.29 3.30
N LEU A 206 -13.34 6.35 2.80
CA LEU A 206 -13.23 6.64 1.38
C LEU A 206 -11.80 6.32 0.93
N VAL A 207 -11.66 5.45 -0.06
CA VAL A 207 -10.36 5.08 -0.65
C VAL A 207 -10.24 5.59 -2.07
N VAL A 208 -9.05 6.10 -2.41
CA VAL A 208 -8.71 6.56 -3.76
C VAL A 208 -7.35 5.98 -4.16
N GLY A 209 -7.30 5.34 -5.32
CA GLY A 209 -6.07 4.74 -5.86
C GLY A 209 -6.13 4.61 -7.37
N ASP A 210 -5.00 4.37 -8.02
CA ASP A 210 -4.89 4.25 -9.48
C ASP A 210 -4.23 2.96 -9.95
N GLY A 211 -3.56 2.21 -9.06
CA GLY A 211 -2.81 1.02 -9.39
C GLY A 211 -3.44 -0.29 -8.91
N HIS A 212 -3.05 -1.42 -9.50
CA HIS A 212 -3.56 -2.77 -9.13
C HIS A 212 -3.41 -3.10 -7.65
N ASN A 213 -2.38 -2.57 -6.99
CA ASN A 213 -2.16 -2.74 -5.55
C ASN A 213 -3.19 -2.01 -4.68
N ASP A 214 -4.00 -1.11 -5.27
CA ASP A 214 -5.06 -0.37 -4.61
C ASP A 214 -6.39 -1.12 -4.59
N ILE A 215 -6.58 -2.07 -5.51
CA ILE A 215 -7.81 -2.89 -5.59
C ILE A 215 -8.10 -3.54 -4.22
N SER A 216 -7.07 -3.99 -3.51
CA SER A 216 -7.24 -4.57 -2.18
C SER A 216 -7.84 -3.62 -1.14
N MET A 217 -7.70 -2.30 -1.30
CA MET A 217 -8.38 -1.31 -0.46
C MET A 217 -9.84 -1.12 -0.87
N MET A 218 -10.14 -1.29 -2.15
CA MET A 218 -11.49 -1.11 -2.71
C MET A 218 -12.41 -2.31 -2.42
N GLU A 219 -11.82 -3.48 -2.18
CA GLU A 219 -12.52 -4.73 -1.91
C GLU A 219 -12.55 -5.10 -0.41
N MET A 220 -12.41 -4.11 0.49
CA MET A 220 -12.52 -4.34 1.94
C MET A 220 -13.92 -4.78 2.35
N THR A 221 -14.00 -5.55 3.43
CA THR A 221 -15.27 -6.01 4.00
C THR A 221 -15.39 -5.55 5.46
N PRO A 222 -16.49 -4.89 5.84
CA PRO A 222 -17.61 -4.34 5.04
C PRO A 222 -17.17 -3.41 3.90
N PRO A 223 -18.01 -3.22 2.85
CA PRO A 223 -17.68 -2.34 1.73
C PRO A 223 -17.38 -0.91 2.18
N CYS A 224 -16.36 -0.31 1.57
CA CYS A 224 -15.99 1.10 1.74
C CYS A 224 -16.48 1.95 0.55
N PHE A 225 -16.35 3.26 0.64
CA PHE A 225 -16.49 4.16 -0.50
C PHE A 225 -15.21 4.13 -1.32
N THR A 226 -15.33 4.05 -2.65
CA THR A 226 -14.19 3.87 -3.56
C THR A 226 -14.17 4.94 -4.63
N ALA A 227 -12.98 5.32 -5.08
CA ALA A 227 -12.83 6.20 -6.22
C ALA A 227 -11.46 6.01 -6.89
N CYS A 228 -11.34 6.50 -8.13
CA CYS A 228 -10.07 6.58 -8.83
C CYS A 228 -9.98 7.83 -9.70
N PRO A 229 -8.76 8.36 -9.96
CA PRO A 229 -8.53 9.39 -10.97
C PRO A 229 -8.64 8.80 -12.40
N SER A 230 -8.76 9.65 -13.42
CA SER A 230 -8.91 9.21 -14.82
C SER A 230 -7.70 8.47 -15.40
N ASN A 231 -6.53 8.59 -14.77
CA ASN A 231 -5.32 7.86 -15.16
C ASN A 231 -5.18 6.48 -14.49
N ALA A 232 -6.20 6.01 -13.79
CA ALA A 232 -6.17 4.72 -13.13
C ALA A 232 -6.10 3.57 -14.14
N ALA A 233 -5.51 2.45 -13.71
CA ALA A 233 -5.53 1.23 -14.49
C ALA A 233 -6.97 0.74 -14.71
N THR A 234 -7.22 0.08 -15.85
CA THR A 234 -8.53 -0.41 -16.26
C THR A 234 -9.19 -1.26 -15.18
N GLU A 235 -8.45 -2.16 -14.57
CA GLU A 235 -8.94 -3.07 -13.52
C GLU A 235 -9.31 -2.32 -12.22
N VAL A 236 -8.68 -1.17 -11.98
CA VAL A 236 -9.03 -0.28 -10.87
C VAL A 236 -10.34 0.42 -11.14
N MET A 237 -10.53 0.96 -12.38
CA MET A 237 -11.79 1.57 -12.80
C MET A 237 -12.95 0.56 -12.71
N GLU A 238 -12.72 -0.70 -13.12
CA GLU A 238 -13.69 -1.79 -12.97
C GLU A 238 -14.04 -2.06 -11.51
N ALA A 239 -13.04 -2.11 -10.63
CA ALA A 239 -13.26 -2.32 -9.20
C ALA A 239 -14.08 -1.19 -8.59
N VAL A 240 -13.80 0.05 -8.97
CA VAL A 240 -14.55 1.25 -8.55
C VAL A 240 -15.98 1.21 -9.08
N SER A 241 -16.17 0.89 -10.36
CA SER A 241 -17.51 0.77 -10.96
C SER A 241 -18.35 -0.32 -10.28
N ARG A 242 -17.77 -1.50 -10.02
CA ARG A 242 -18.46 -2.61 -9.30
C ARG A 242 -18.94 -2.22 -7.90
N THR A 243 -18.26 -1.30 -7.25
CA THR A 243 -18.62 -0.81 -5.92
C THR A 243 -19.45 0.48 -5.95
N HIS A 244 -19.90 0.90 -7.14
CA HIS A 244 -20.62 2.17 -7.36
C HIS A 244 -19.86 3.38 -6.80
N GLY A 245 -18.53 3.36 -6.95
CA GLY A 245 -17.63 4.43 -6.58
C GLY A 245 -17.52 5.50 -7.65
N HIS A 246 -16.71 6.54 -7.40
CA HIS A 246 -16.54 7.65 -8.33
C HIS A 246 -15.30 7.46 -9.21
N ILE A 247 -15.49 7.45 -10.53
CA ILE A 247 -14.43 7.53 -11.53
C ILE A 247 -14.32 8.99 -11.95
N ALA A 248 -13.22 9.65 -11.58
CA ALA A 248 -12.99 11.05 -11.87
C ALA A 248 -12.64 11.27 -13.35
N SER A 249 -12.98 12.46 -13.87
CA SER A 249 -12.61 12.90 -15.21
C SER A 249 -11.19 13.46 -15.28
N GLU A 250 -10.67 13.96 -14.15
CA GLU A 250 -9.35 14.54 -14.03
C GLU A 250 -8.31 13.50 -13.54
N PRO A 251 -7.05 13.60 -14.00
CA PRO A 251 -5.98 12.73 -13.53
C PRO A 251 -5.36 13.20 -12.20
N HIS A 252 -4.69 12.30 -11.49
CA HIS A 252 -3.85 12.59 -10.33
C HIS A 252 -4.58 13.42 -9.26
N LEU A 253 -3.92 14.46 -8.73
CA LEU A 253 -4.47 15.33 -7.69
C LEU A 253 -5.77 16.02 -8.10
N GLY A 254 -5.91 16.39 -9.38
CA GLY A 254 -7.16 16.95 -9.92
C GLY A 254 -8.32 16.00 -9.73
N GLY A 255 -8.13 14.74 -10.08
CA GLY A 255 -9.11 13.67 -9.86
C GLY A 255 -9.46 13.46 -8.39
N VAL A 256 -8.47 13.53 -7.50
CA VAL A 256 -8.74 13.41 -6.04
C VAL A 256 -9.57 14.59 -5.53
N ILE A 257 -9.33 15.81 -6.02
CA ILE A 257 -10.14 17.00 -5.69
C ILE A 257 -11.56 16.83 -6.20
N GLU A 258 -11.72 16.34 -7.44
CA GLU A 258 -13.02 16.03 -8.05
C GLU A 258 -13.78 14.99 -7.21
N VAL A 259 -13.11 13.89 -6.80
CA VAL A 259 -13.67 12.86 -5.92
C VAL A 259 -14.27 13.48 -4.65
N LEU A 260 -13.52 14.32 -3.94
CA LEU A 260 -14.02 14.97 -2.73
C LEU A 260 -15.25 15.84 -3.03
N SER A 261 -15.28 16.55 -4.16
CA SER A 261 -16.42 17.35 -4.57
C SER A 261 -17.64 16.51 -4.96
N ALA A 262 -17.43 15.37 -5.62
CA ALA A 262 -18.47 14.42 -5.99
C ALA A 262 -19.15 13.82 -4.75
N TYR A 263 -18.36 13.37 -3.77
CA TYR A 263 -18.87 12.81 -2.53
C TYR A 263 -19.54 13.86 -1.62
N GLU A 264 -19.09 15.11 -1.66
CA GLU A 264 -19.73 16.23 -0.96
C GLU A 264 -21.11 16.54 -1.54
N SER A 265 -21.23 16.52 -2.87
CA SER A 265 -22.47 16.85 -3.58
C SER A 265 -23.40 15.65 -3.80
N GLY A 266 -22.96 14.43 -3.49
CA GLY A 266 -23.67 13.19 -3.80
C GLY A 266 -23.73 12.85 -5.31
N ARG A 267 -22.92 13.53 -6.14
CA ARG A 267 -22.89 13.30 -7.59
C ARG A 267 -21.79 12.31 -7.96
N ILE A 268 -22.07 11.05 -7.74
CA ILE A 268 -21.13 9.97 -8.04
C ILE A 268 -21.25 9.57 -9.52
N ASN A 269 -20.12 9.40 -10.20
CA ASN A 269 -20.04 8.85 -11.55
C ASN A 269 -19.31 7.49 -11.49
N ASP A 270 -20.05 6.40 -11.61
CA ASP A 270 -19.55 5.04 -11.59
C ASP A 270 -19.42 4.42 -13.00
N GLN A 271 -19.63 5.22 -14.04
CA GLN A 271 -19.60 4.77 -15.42
C GLN A 271 -18.15 4.71 -15.94
N LEU A 272 -17.83 3.59 -16.57
CA LEU A 272 -16.56 3.40 -17.27
C LEU A 272 -16.47 4.35 -18.48
N PRO A 273 -15.26 4.83 -18.84
CA PRO A 273 -15.08 5.65 -20.06
C PRO A 273 -15.64 4.97 -21.31
N ALA A 274 -16.17 5.77 -22.26
CA ALA A 274 -16.82 5.26 -23.46
C ALA A 274 -15.90 4.44 -24.39
N ASP A 275 -14.59 4.63 -24.31
CA ASP A 275 -13.55 3.92 -25.04
C ASP A 275 -12.98 2.72 -24.26
N TRP A 276 -13.59 2.39 -23.12
CA TRP A 276 -13.15 1.30 -22.29
C TRP A 276 -13.39 -0.07 -22.95
N ILE A 277 -12.35 -0.90 -23.01
CA ILE A 277 -12.40 -2.26 -23.56
C ILE A 277 -12.30 -3.25 -22.40
N SER A 278 -13.35 -4.05 -22.19
CA SER A 278 -13.35 -5.11 -21.18
C SER A 278 -12.21 -6.11 -21.46
N HIS A 279 -11.32 -6.23 -20.52
CA HIS A 279 -10.37 -7.35 -20.50
C HIS A 279 -11.03 -8.47 -19.71
N ASP A 280 -11.69 -9.43 -20.41
CA ASP A 280 -12.26 -10.66 -19.84
C ASP A 280 -11.15 -11.60 -19.31
N GLY A 281 -10.41 -11.12 -18.34
CA GLY A 281 -9.46 -11.88 -17.55
C GLY A 281 -9.94 -11.89 -16.11
N ALA A 282 -10.77 -12.88 -15.77
CA ALA A 282 -11.30 -13.07 -14.42
C ALA A 282 -10.19 -13.00 -13.37
N LEU A 283 -10.08 -11.87 -12.69
CA LEU A 283 -9.36 -11.79 -11.43
C LEU A 283 -10.14 -12.66 -10.45
N SER A 284 -9.58 -13.82 -10.10
CA SER A 284 -10.14 -14.63 -9.03
C SER A 284 -10.14 -13.79 -7.76
N PRO A 285 -11.29 -13.66 -7.06
CA PRO A 285 -11.36 -12.86 -5.84
C PRO A 285 -10.30 -13.35 -4.84
N PRO A 286 -9.64 -12.45 -4.13
CA PRO A 286 -8.71 -12.85 -3.08
C PRO A 286 -9.47 -13.71 -2.07
N ARG A 287 -8.98 -14.92 -1.80
CA ARG A 287 -9.57 -15.80 -0.78
C ARG A 287 -9.52 -15.05 0.54
N GLY A 288 -10.70 -14.90 1.16
CA GLY A 288 -10.92 -14.23 2.42
C GLY A 288 -9.79 -14.50 3.43
N GLU A 289 -9.14 -13.43 3.86
CA GLU A 289 -8.05 -13.48 4.81
C GLU A 289 -8.58 -13.93 6.17
N ARG A 290 -8.25 -15.16 6.57
CA ARG A 290 -8.48 -15.60 7.95
C ARG A 290 -7.63 -14.74 8.88
N GLY A 291 -8.27 -14.06 9.82
CA GLY A 291 -7.63 -13.24 10.82
C GLY A 291 -6.39 -13.91 11.43
N VAL A 292 -5.33 -13.16 11.53
CA VAL A 292 -4.05 -13.63 12.07
C VAL A 292 -4.21 -13.97 13.54
N GLY A 293 -4.07 -15.26 13.89
CA GLY A 293 -4.31 -15.78 15.21
C GLY A 293 -3.56 -15.07 16.35
N LYS A 294 -4.23 -14.91 17.49
CA LYS A 294 -3.70 -14.37 18.74
C LYS A 294 -2.68 -15.36 19.32
N GLY A 295 -1.41 -15.07 19.19
CA GLY A 295 -0.35 -15.89 19.81
C GLY A 295 1.00 -15.21 19.76
N LEU A 296 1.19 -14.22 20.60
CA LEU A 296 2.51 -13.66 20.87
C LEU A 296 3.18 -14.44 22.01
N SER A 297 4.37 -15.02 21.77
CA SER A 297 5.15 -15.63 22.83
C SER A 297 5.75 -14.55 23.76
N THR A 298 5.92 -14.87 25.05
CA THR A 298 6.48 -13.98 26.07
C THR A 298 7.85 -13.40 25.68
N ALA A 299 8.65 -14.17 24.92
CA ALA A 299 9.93 -13.72 24.38
C ALA A 299 9.80 -12.55 23.42
N PHE A 300 8.69 -12.49 22.65
CA PHE A 300 8.42 -11.41 21.70
C PHE A 300 8.01 -10.11 22.41
N LEU A 301 7.27 -10.25 23.52
CA LEU A 301 6.88 -9.11 24.37
C LEU A 301 8.13 -8.46 25.00
N LEU A 302 9.09 -9.27 25.44
CA LEU A 302 10.36 -8.79 26.02
C LEU A 302 11.24 -8.09 24.96
N LEU A 303 11.30 -8.62 23.72
CA LEU A 303 11.99 -7.98 22.60
C LEU A 303 11.34 -6.67 22.19
N ALA A 304 10.00 -6.62 22.20
CA ALA A 304 9.24 -5.41 21.93
C ALA A 304 9.49 -4.33 22.98
N ILE A 305 9.55 -4.71 24.27
CA ILE A 305 9.84 -3.80 25.37
C ILE A 305 11.30 -3.29 25.28
N ALA A 306 12.27 -4.15 25.02
CA ALA A 306 13.67 -3.76 24.85
C ALA A 306 13.87 -2.80 23.66
N TYR A 307 13.21 -3.07 22.53
CA TYR A 307 13.26 -2.21 21.35
C TYR A 307 12.58 -0.86 21.61
N THR A 308 11.43 -0.86 22.31
CA THR A 308 10.70 0.38 22.65
C THR A 308 11.55 1.25 23.60
N THR A 309 12.21 0.63 24.57
CA THR A 309 13.12 1.31 25.50
C THR A 309 14.31 1.93 24.76
N LEU A 310 14.90 1.20 23.81
CA LEU A 310 16.05 1.67 23.02
C LEU A 310 15.69 2.87 22.12
N VAL A 311 14.48 2.87 21.55
CA VAL A 311 14.01 3.96 20.68
C VAL A 311 13.58 5.18 21.51
N VAL A 312 12.92 4.97 22.66
CA VAL A 312 12.55 6.05 23.56
C VAL A 312 13.83 6.72 24.12
N VAL A 313 14.78 5.94 24.59
CA VAL A 313 16.07 6.45 25.06
C VAL A 313 16.84 7.16 23.93
N GLY A 314 16.89 6.60 22.72
CA GLY A 314 17.52 7.21 21.54
C GLY A 314 16.82 8.49 21.05
N THR A 315 15.52 8.67 21.35
CA THR A 315 14.74 9.86 20.96
C THR A 315 14.87 10.99 21.98
N PHE A 316 14.98 10.65 23.26
CA PHE A 316 15.05 11.64 24.36
C PHE A 316 16.49 12.02 24.75
N CYS A 317 17.50 11.18 24.50
CA CYS A 317 18.89 11.54 24.70
C CYS A 317 19.39 12.36 23.50
N LYS A 318 19.47 13.69 23.67
CA LYS A 318 20.20 14.58 22.74
C LYS A 318 21.70 14.26 22.82
N PHE A 319 22.18 13.30 22.01
CA PHE A 319 23.62 13.13 21.83
C PHE A 319 24.14 14.08 20.74
N PRO A 320 25.22 14.80 20.97
CA PRO A 320 25.89 15.60 19.94
C PRO A 320 26.56 14.62 18.95
N GLY A 321 26.04 14.51 17.72
CA GLY A 321 26.61 13.63 16.69
C GLY A 321 25.58 12.95 15.80
N ARG A 322 24.68 13.70 15.19
CA ARG A 322 23.54 13.20 14.36
C ARG A 322 23.87 12.26 13.18
N ARG A 323 25.13 12.02 12.83
CA ARG A 323 25.50 11.17 11.68
C ARG A 323 25.73 9.68 12.01
N MET A 324 25.77 9.29 13.27
CA MET A 324 26.22 7.94 13.67
C MET A 324 25.08 6.99 14.11
N ILE A 325 23.85 7.45 14.30
CA ILE A 325 22.78 6.62 14.92
C ILE A 325 21.98 5.80 13.91
N MET A 326 21.98 6.14 12.62
CA MET A 326 21.26 5.37 11.59
C MET A 326 22.04 4.17 11.05
N LYS A 327 23.39 4.16 11.14
CA LYS A 327 24.21 2.99 10.75
C LYS A 327 24.07 1.77 11.68
N PRO A 328 23.94 1.92 13.01
CA PRO A 328 23.69 0.79 13.91
C PRO A 328 22.33 0.12 13.69
N TYR A 329 21.29 0.88 13.30
CA TYR A 329 19.94 0.33 13.09
C TYR A 329 19.90 -0.67 11.93
N VAL A 330 20.52 -0.36 10.79
CA VAL A 330 20.64 -1.29 9.66
C VAL A 330 21.54 -2.47 10.03
N LYS A 331 22.67 -2.21 10.69
CA LYS A 331 23.57 -3.27 11.17
C LYS A 331 22.97 -4.15 12.27
N SER A 332 22.13 -3.59 13.15
CA SER A 332 21.47 -4.38 14.20
C SER A 332 20.41 -5.31 13.62
N VAL A 333 19.67 -4.89 12.60
CA VAL A 333 18.71 -5.75 11.88
C VAL A 333 19.46 -6.82 11.09
N GLU A 334 20.57 -6.49 10.45
CA GLU A 334 21.44 -7.47 9.77
C GLU A 334 22.13 -8.41 10.75
N MET A 335 22.57 -7.92 11.91
CA MET A 335 23.23 -8.72 12.96
C MET A 335 22.23 -9.66 13.66
N ILE A 336 21.00 -9.21 13.94
CA ILE A 336 19.92 -10.05 14.47
C ILE A 336 19.53 -11.10 13.43
N SER A 337 19.45 -10.75 12.15
CA SER A 337 19.25 -11.68 11.05
C SER A 337 20.40 -12.72 10.95
N HIS A 338 21.63 -12.29 11.20
CA HIS A 338 22.80 -13.20 11.15
C HIS A 338 22.93 -14.11 12.39
N MET A 339 22.54 -13.62 13.58
CA MET A 339 22.56 -14.42 14.83
C MET A 339 21.43 -15.44 14.90
N MET A 340 20.28 -15.17 14.23
CA MET A 340 19.14 -16.10 14.17
C MET A 340 19.21 -17.08 12.98
N GLY A 341 20.21 -16.98 12.13
CA GLY A 341 20.47 -17.86 10.98
C GLY A 341 21.49 -18.99 11.26
N ARG A 342 21.81 -19.27 12.54
CA ARG A 342 22.57 -20.42 12.97
C ARG A 342 21.72 -21.40 13.76
#